data_0c09c9944499658f9befe3ef0172c86b
#
_entry.id   0c09c9944499658f9befe3ef0172c86b
#
_cell.length_a   1.000
_cell.length_b   1.000
_cell.length_c   1.000
_cell.angle_alpha   90.00
_cell.angle_beta   90.00
_cell.angle_gamma   90.00
#
_symmetry.space_group_name_H-M   'P 1'
#
loop_
_entity.id
_entity.type
_entity.pdbx_description
1 polymer ?
#
loop_
_entity_poly.entity_id
_entity_poly.type
_entity_poly.pdbx_seq_one_letter_code
_entity_poly.pdbx_strand_id
1 'polypeptide(L)'
;MINPELNIEKLREEFKEKQSLEVLDFLNRGDADRMFDFLNGGMDETWWSASFLAHDIDGGQPIHLRRIPRNEIPIAKMEGAVLESFNSGAFSYYFDRTTSHATGCHCLECQFKWFLHSPEVLNFIRTVSGEEVTRSQEVFSSRFVGSQFLSPH
;
A
#
# COMPACT_ATOMS: atom_id res chain seq x y z
N MET A 1 6.71 -17.47 -4.85
CA MET A 1 5.72 -16.66 -4.10
C MET A 1 4.39 -16.53 -4.84
N ILE A 2 4.36 -16.34 -6.16
CA ILE A 2 3.08 -16.38 -6.91
C ILE A 2 2.45 -17.77 -6.78
N ASN A 3 1.14 -17.81 -6.57
CA ASN A 3 0.41 -19.07 -6.50
C ASN A 3 0.42 -19.76 -7.89
N PRO A 4 0.96 -20.97 -8.01
CA PRO A 4 1.04 -21.67 -9.30
C PRO A 4 -0.32 -22.16 -9.84
N GLU A 5 -1.36 -22.15 -9.01
CA GLU A 5 -2.71 -22.60 -9.37
C GLU A 5 -3.56 -21.49 -10.02
N LEU A 6 -3.03 -20.27 -10.16
CA LEU A 6 -3.75 -19.17 -10.78
C LEU A 6 -4.08 -19.49 -12.25
N ASN A 7 -5.34 -19.33 -12.60
CA ASN A 7 -5.79 -19.47 -13.99
C ASN A 7 -5.53 -18.18 -14.79
N ILE A 8 -4.36 -18.11 -15.41
CA ILE A 8 -3.88 -16.92 -16.13
C ILE A 8 -4.83 -16.52 -17.28
N GLU A 9 -5.36 -17.48 -18.03
CA GLU A 9 -6.28 -17.19 -19.14
C GLU A 9 -7.57 -16.53 -18.65
N LYS A 10 -8.14 -17.04 -17.55
CA LYS A 10 -9.33 -16.43 -16.94
C LYS A 10 -9.04 -15.01 -16.45
N LEU A 11 -7.88 -14.77 -15.82
CA LEU A 11 -7.48 -13.45 -15.34
C LEU A 11 -7.32 -12.46 -16.51
N ARG A 12 -6.76 -12.92 -17.64
CA ARG A 12 -6.63 -12.10 -18.85
C ARG A 12 -7.98 -11.71 -19.44
N GLU A 13 -8.91 -12.66 -19.52
CA GLU A 13 -10.27 -12.40 -20.02
C GLU A 13 -10.98 -11.37 -19.13
N GLU A 14 -10.90 -11.55 -17.82
CA GLU A 14 -11.51 -10.65 -16.84
C GLU A 14 -10.88 -9.25 -16.92
N PHE A 15 -9.56 -9.14 -17.04
CA PHE A 15 -8.88 -7.84 -17.20
C PHE A 15 -9.28 -7.14 -18.49
N LYS A 16 -9.41 -7.86 -19.62
CA LYS A 16 -9.87 -7.29 -20.89
C LYS A 16 -11.27 -6.70 -20.80
N GLU A 17 -12.15 -7.34 -20.05
CA GLU A 17 -13.53 -6.88 -19.86
C GLU A 17 -13.61 -5.66 -18.93
N LYS A 18 -12.94 -5.73 -17.78
CA LYS A 18 -13.12 -4.77 -16.70
C LYS A 18 -12.06 -3.65 -16.66
N GLN A 19 -10.95 -3.81 -17.37
CA GLN A 19 -9.76 -2.94 -17.31
C GLN A 19 -9.19 -2.76 -15.88
N SER A 20 -9.63 -3.59 -14.96
CA SER A 20 -9.16 -3.71 -13.58
C SER A 20 -9.32 -5.14 -13.11
N LEU A 21 -8.50 -5.57 -12.17
CA LEU A 21 -8.51 -6.95 -11.70
C LEU A 21 -8.15 -7.04 -10.22
N GLU A 22 -8.94 -7.80 -9.49
CA GLU A 22 -8.58 -8.30 -8.16
C GLU A 22 -8.12 -9.76 -8.30
N VAL A 23 -6.87 -10.02 -7.96
CA VAL A 23 -6.32 -11.38 -8.01
C VAL A 23 -6.39 -11.99 -6.62
N LEU A 24 -7.42 -12.76 -6.37
CA LEU A 24 -7.53 -13.55 -5.14
C LEU A 24 -6.44 -14.63 -5.13
N ASP A 25 -5.94 -14.93 -3.94
CA ASP A 25 -4.90 -15.94 -3.73
C ASP A 25 -3.64 -15.73 -4.60
N PHE A 26 -3.26 -14.47 -4.84
CA PHE A 26 -2.08 -14.13 -5.63
C PHE A 26 -0.80 -14.79 -5.11
N LEU A 27 -0.61 -14.80 -3.79
CA LEU A 27 0.47 -15.53 -3.14
C LEU A 27 0.06 -16.97 -2.89
N ASN A 28 1.01 -17.90 -2.94
CA ASN A 28 0.75 -19.22 -2.36
C ASN A 28 0.46 -19.08 -0.86
N ARG A 29 -0.37 -19.98 -0.34
CA ARG A 29 -0.89 -19.89 1.02
C ARG A 29 0.18 -19.76 2.09
N GLY A 30 1.26 -20.52 2.00
CA GLY A 30 2.33 -20.48 3.00
C GLY A 30 3.04 -19.13 3.07
N ASP A 31 3.26 -18.47 1.93
CA ASP A 31 3.85 -17.12 1.90
C ASP A 31 2.83 -16.05 2.35
N ALA A 32 1.56 -16.21 2.01
CA ALA A 32 0.49 -15.33 2.48
C ALA A 32 0.35 -15.37 4.00
N ASP A 33 0.27 -16.57 4.59
CA ASP A 33 0.18 -16.76 6.04
C ASP A 33 1.40 -16.16 6.77
N ARG A 34 2.60 -16.42 6.28
CA ARG A 34 3.84 -15.84 6.84
C ARG A 34 3.84 -14.32 6.80
N MET A 35 3.37 -13.74 5.70
CA MET A 35 3.31 -12.28 5.55
C MET A 35 2.25 -11.69 6.47
N PHE A 36 1.09 -12.34 6.58
CA PHE A 36 0.03 -11.94 7.49
C PHE A 36 0.49 -11.93 8.96
N ASP A 37 1.11 -13.02 9.42
CA ASP A 37 1.62 -13.13 10.78
C ASP A 37 2.70 -12.07 11.07
N PHE A 38 3.58 -11.83 10.11
CA PHE A 38 4.61 -10.81 10.24
C PHE A 38 4.03 -9.39 10.36
N LEU A 39 3.06 -9.04 9.55
CA LEU A 39 2.42 -7.71 9.58
C LEU A 39 1.57 -7.51 10.85
N ASN A 40 0.97 -8.56 11.39
CA ASN A 40 0.11 -8.49 12.57
C ASN A 40 0.85 -8.54 13.91
N GLY A 41 2.03 -9.11 13.97
CA GLY A 41 2.72 -9.27 15.24
C GLY A 41 4.23 -9.25 15.20
N GLY A 42 4.80 -9.36 14.01
CA GLY A 42 6.25 -9.43 13.82
C GLY A 42 6.94 -8.10 13.50
N MET A 43 6.17 -7.04 13.30
CA MET A 43 6.72 -5.72 13.00
C MET A 43 6.81 -4.84 14.25
N ASP A 44 7.98 -4.23 14.43
CA ASP A 44 8.18 -3.21 15.45
C ASP A 44 7.35 -1.95 15.12
N GLU A 45 6.71 -1.36 16.13
CA GLU A 45 5.92 -0.14 15.97
C GLU A 45 6.73 1.05 15.41
N THR A 46 8.04 1.07 15.64
CA THR A 46 8.94 2.09 15.10
C THR A 46 9.10 2.03 13.58
N TRP A 47 8.71 0.91 12.96
CA TRP A 47 8.72 0.76 11.50
C TRP A 47 7.51 1.40 10.81
N TRP A 48 6.54 1.85 11.59
CA TRP A 48 5.37 2.54 11.08
C TRP A 48 5.54 4.06 11.16
N SER A 49 5.22 4.72 10.08
CA SER A 49 5.17 6.17 9.99
C SER A 49 3.81 6.61 9.47
N ALA A 50 3.35 7.75 9.92
CA ALA A 50 2.09 8.30 9.49
C ALA A 50 2.22 9.02 8.13
N SER A 51 1.17 8.93 7.34
CA SER A 51 1.00 9.66 6.10
C SER A 51 -0.36 10.35 6.10
N PHE A 52 -0.35 11.64 5.81
CA PHE A 52 -1.53 12.50 5.82
C PHE A 52 -1.64 13.28 4.53
N LEU A 53 -2.85 13.47 4.08
CA LEU A 53 -3.23 14.51 3.13
C LEU A 53 -4.45 15.22 3.67
N ALA A 54 -4.34 16.52 3.86
CA ALA A 54 -5.44 17.40 4.17
C ALA A 54 -5.37 18.61 3.25
N HIS A 55 -6.52 19.07 2.78
CA HIS A 55 -6.63 20.33 2.08
C HIS A 55 -7.00 21.41 3.09
N ASP A 56 -6.39 22.58 2.96
CA ASP A 56 -6.79 23.75 3.74
C ASP A 56 -8.17 24.19 3.24
N ILE A 57 -9.11 24.30 4.17
CA ILE A 57 -10.50 24.64 3.88
C ILE A 57 -10.61 26.10 3.43
N ASP A 58 -9.70 26.95 3.86
CA ASP A 58 -9.65 28.35 3.47
C ASP A 58 -8.98 28.61 2.10
N GLY A 59 -8.75 27.54 1.32
CA GLY A 59 -8.18 27.62 -0.03
C GLY A 59 -6.65 27.68 -0.08
N GLY A 60 -5.99 27.32 1.00
CA GLY A 60 -4.54 27.18 1.07
C GLY A 60 -4.01 25.96 0.31
N GLN A 61 -2.71 25.78 0.38
CA GLN A 61 -2.03 24.62 -0.20
C GLN A 61 -2.35 23.36 0.60
N PRO A 62 -2.55 22.19 -0.08
CA PRO A 62 -2.76 20.95 0.63
C PRO A 62 -1.57 20.60 1.51
N ILE A 63 -1.85 20.21 2.73
CA ILE A 63 -0.84 19.67 3.66
C ILE A 63 -0.62 18.21 3.30
N HIS A 64 0.52 17.92 2.71
CA HIS A 64 0.89 16.58 2.31
C HIS A 64 2.11 16.12 3.08
N LEU A 65 1.88 15.37 4.14
CA LEU A 65 2.94 14.83 5.00
C LEU A 65 3.09 13.33 4.76
N ARG A 66 4.31 12.90 4.49
CA ARG A 66 4.64 11.49 4.26
C ARG A 66 5.76 11.05 5.18
N ARG A 67 5.65 9.81 5.69
CA ARG A 67 6.71 9.13 6.46
C ARG A 67 7.16 9.91 7.69
N ILE A 68 6.23 10.46 8.43
CA ILE A 68 6.55 11.15 9.68
C ILE A 68 6.51 10.15 10.83
N PRO A 69 7.58 10.03 11.62
CA PRO A 69 7.58 9.20 12.81
C PRO A 69 6.42 9.57 13.74
N ARG A 70 5.71 8.58 14.25
CA ARG A 70 4.48 8.82 15.04
C ARG A 70 4.73 9.68 16.28
N ASN A 71 5.91 9.60 16.86
CA ASN A 71 6.31 10.41 18.03
C ASN A 71 6.63 11.89 17.71
N GLU A 72 6.73 12.24 16.43
CA GLU A 72 7.07 13.61 16.00
C GLU A 72 5.84 14.42 15.58
N ILE A 73 4.65 13.81 15.60
CA ILE A 73 3.45 14.45 15.08
C ILE A 73 2.49 14.79 16.21
N PRO A 74 1.91 15.98 16.21
CA PRO A 74 0.69 16.26 16.97
C PRO A 74 -0.51 15.56 16.28
N ILE A 75 -0.59 14.24 16.44
CA ILE A 75 -1.53 13.35 15.75
C ILE A 75 -2.95 13.92 15.79
N ALA A 76 -3.44 14.33 16.96
CA ALA A 76 -4.79 14.85 17.12
C ALA A 76 -5.08 16.10 16.25
N LYS A 77 -4.07 16.97 16.05
CA LYS A 77 -4.20 18.13 15.18
C LYS A 77 -4.29 17.72 13.71
N MET A 78 -3.48 16.75 13.32
CA MET A 78 -3.48 16.26 11.93
C MET A 78 -4.74 15.46 11.62
N GLU A 79 -5.22 14.64 12.52
CA GLU A 79 -6.51 13.94 12.40
C GLU A 79 -7.67 14.92 12.21
N GLY A 80 -7.69 15.99 13.00
CA GLY A 80 -8.69 17.06 12.85
C GLY A 80 -8.68 17.67 11.45
N ALA A 81 -7.51 18.07 10.95
CA ALA A 81 -7.37 18.66 9.63
C ALA A 81 -7.78 17.71 8.48
N VAL A 82 -7.42 16.42 8.60
CA VAL A 82 -7.80 15.40 7.61
C VAL A 82 -9.31 15.17 7.61
N LEU A 83 -9.92 15.07 8.79
CA LEU A 83 -11.36 14.85 8.93
C LEU A 83 -12.16 16.06 8.41
N GLU A 84 -11.70 17.26 8.69
CA GLU A 84 -12.30 18.50 8.18
C GLU A 84 -12.21 18.58 6.66
N SER A 85 -11.07 18.25 6.08
CA SER A 85 -10.86 18.11 4.64
C SER A 85 -11.81 17.08 4.02
N PHE A 86 -11.95 15.92 4.65
CA PHE A 86 -12.90 14.89 4.21
C PHE A 86 -14.34 15.39 4.23
N ASN A 87 -14.77 16.03 5.31
CA ASN A 87 -16.12 16.58 5.46
C ASN A 87 -16.42 17.69 4.46
N SER A 88 -15.42 18.40 3.98
CA SER A 88 -15.56 19.38 2.90
C SER A 88 -15.67 18.77 1.50
N GLY A 89 -15.55 17.45 1.38
CA GLY A 89 -15.57 16.73 0.11
C GLY A 89 -14.23 16.70 -0.62
N ALA A 90 -13.15 17.17 -0.01
CA ALA A 90 -11.83 17.12 -0.62
C ALA A 90 -11.19 15.73 -0.43
N PHE A 91 -10.42 15.27 -1.42
CA PHE A 91 -9.66 14.05 -1.31
C PHE A 91 -8.65 14.16 -0.16
N SER A 92 -8.77 13.26 0.79
CA SER A 92 -7.94 13.27 1.98
C SER A 92 -7.64 11.85 2.47
N TYR A 93 -6.57 11.70 3.22
CA TYR A 93 -6.24 10.42 3.84
C TYR A 93 -5.42 10.58 5.10
N TYR A 94 -5.54 9.59 5.95
CA TYR A 94 -4.67 9.31 7.07
C TYR A 94 -4.49 7.80 7.22
N PHE A 95 -3.28 7.32 7.14
CA PHE A 95 -2.93 5.92 7.38
C PHE A 95 -1.47 5.77 7.80
N ASP A 96 -1.14 4.65 8.41
CA ASP A 96 0.23 4.28 8.66
C ASP A 96 0.81 3.54 7.45
N ARG A 97 2.07 3.83 7.16
CA ARG A 97 2.85 3.11 6.16
C ARG A 97 4.20 2.72 6.73
N THR A 98 4.78 1.67 6.18
CA THR A 98 6.12 1.26 6.58
C THR A 98 7.17 2.25 6.11
N THR A 99 8.15 2.49 6.96
CA THR A 99 9.34 3.26 6.63
C THR A 99 10.25 2.47 5.70
N SER A 100 11.16 3.15 5.03
CA SER A 100 12.23 2.48 4.29
C SER A 100 13.21 1.89 5.30
N HIS A 101 13.46 0.59 5.18
CA HIS A 101 14.48 -0.07 5.98
C HIS A 101 15.90 0.27 5.47
N ALA A 102 16.89 0.05 6.31
CA ALA A 102 18.28 0.24 5.91
C ALA A 102 18.62 -0.62 4.68
N THR A 103 19.53 -0.12 3.85
CA THR A 103 20.05 -0.86 2.71
C THR A 103 20.58 -2.23 3.17
N GLY A 104 20.20 -3.28 2.49
CA GLY A 104 20.58 -4.66 2.85
C GLY A 104 19.72 -5.30 3.95
N CYS A 105 18.61 -4.70 4.37
CA CYS A 105 17.66 -5.36 5.25
C CYS A 105 17.04 -6.59 4.57
N HIS A 106 17.05 -7.72 5.27
CA HIS A 106 16.50 -9.01 4.80
C HIS A 106 15.25 -9.45 5.57
N CYS A 107 14.57 -8.53 6.26
CA CYS A 107 13.31 -8.86 6.91
C CYS A 107 12.24 -9.29 5.88
N LEU A 108 11.18 -9.93 6.34
CA LEU A 108 10.16 -10.49 5.46
C LEU A 108 9.49 -9.42 4.59
N GLU A 109 9.27 -8.21 5.12
CA GLU A 109 8.73 -7.10 4.35
C GLU A 109 9.66 -6.66 3.21
N CYS A 110 10.97 -6.56 3.47
CA CYS A 110 11.95 -6.24 2.42
C CYS A 110 11.99 -7.32 1.34
N GLN A 111 11.95 -8.60 1.74
CA GLN A 111 11.87 -9.72 0.80
C GLN A 111 10.61 -9.65 -0.06
N PHE A 112 9.46 -9.30 0.55
CA PHE A 112 8.21 -9.15 -0.17
C PHE A 112 8.24 -7.94 -1.12
N LYS A 113 8.80 -6.81 -0.70
CA LYS A 113 9.00 -5.65 -1.57
C LYS A 113 9.88 -6.00 -2.78
N TRP A 114 10.98 -6.71 -2.58
CA TRP A 114 11.85 -7.16 -3.68
C TRP A 114 11.12 -8.12 -4.61
N PHE A 115 10.32 -9.03 -4.06
CA PHE A 115 9.48 -9.91 -4.87
C PHE A 115 8.51 -9.12 -5.76
N LEU A 116 7.82 -8.11 -5.22
CA LEU A 116 6.91 -7.26 -6.01
C LEU A 116 7.62 -6.43 -7.10
N HIS A 117 8.93 -6.21 -6.96
CA HIS A 117 9.77 -5.61 -8.01
C HIS A 117 10.43 -6.63 -8.94
N SER A 118 10.23 -7.91 -8.70
CA SER A 118 10.91 -8.97 -9.44
C SER A 118 10.43 -9.10 -10.88
N PRO A 119 11.28 -9.63 -11.76
CA PRO A 119 10.87 -9.99 -13.13
C PRO A 119 9.70 -10.96 -13.17
N GLU A 120 9.57 -11.83 -12.17
CA GLU A 120 8.46 -12.79 -12.03
C GLU A 120 7.11 -12.07 -11.94
N VAL A 121 7.00 -11.09 -11.04
CA VAL A 121 5.76 -10.30 -10.86
C VAL A 121 5.51 -9.40 -12.08
N LEU A 122 6.53 -8.73 -12.61
CA LEU A 122 6.37 -7.91 -13.81
C LEU A 122 5.91 -8.74 -15.00
N ASN A 123 6.43 -9.96 -15.15
CA ASN A 123 6.01 -10.87 -16.22
C ASN A 123 4.56 -11.35 -16.02
N PHE A 124 4.17 -11.65 -14.79
CA PHE A 124 2.78 -11.96 -14.47
C PHE A 124 1.85 -10.82 -14.88
N ILE A 125 2.17 -9.58 -14.49
CA ILE A 125 1.36 -8.40 -14.85
C ILE A 125 1.27 -8.24 -16.37
N ARG A 126 2.39 -8.32 -17.09
CA ARG A 126 2.40 -8.25 -18.57
C ARG A 126 1.53 -9.34 -19.20
N THR A 127 1.63 -10.56 -18.68
CA THR A 127 0.90 -11.70 -19.22
C THR A 127 -0.60 -11.54 -19.04
N VAL A 128 -1.03 -11.01 -17.90
CA VAL A 128 -2.45 -10.83 -17.58
C VAL A 128 -3.02 -9.59 -18.26
N SER A 129 -2.34 -8.45 -18.18
CA SER A 129 -2.85 -7.19 -18.73
C SER A 129 -2.67 -7.04 -20.24
N GLY A 130 -1.63 -7.67 -20.80
CA GLY A 130 -1.21 -7.44 -22.18
C GLY A 130 -0.39 -6.13 -22.34
N GLU A 131 -0.15 -5.40 -21.25
CA GLU A 131 0.54 -4.12 -21.26
C GLU A 131 2.05 -4.28 -21.09
N GLU A 132 2.83 -3.37 -21.66
CA GLU A 132 4.28 -3.36 -21.47
C GLU A 132 4.66 -2.68 -20.16
N VAL A 133 4.81 -3.47 -19.10
CA VAL A 133 5.22 -3.01 -17.77
C VAL A 133 6.71 -3.26 -17.58
N THR A 134 7.48 -2.19 -17.41
CA THR A 134 8.95 -2.27 -17.31
C THR A 134 9.46 -2.24 -15.87
N ARG A 135 8.69 -1.62 -14.96
CA ARG A 135 9.06 -1.50 -13.54
C ARG A 135 7.82 -1.29 -12.68
N SER A 136 7.91 -1.69 -11.43
CA SER A 136 7.03 -1.20 -10.37
C SER A 136 7.62 0.10 -9.79
N GLN A 137 6.74 0.92 -9.22
CA GLN A 137 7.16 2.14 -8.52
C GLN A 137 7.39 1.85 -7.03
N GLU A 138 6.90 2.71 -6.16
CA GLU A 138 7.04 2.55 -4.73
C GLU A 138 6.13 1.41 -4.21
N VAL A 139 6.69 0.54 -3.39
CA VAL A 139 5.99 -0.52 -2.67
C VAL A 139 6.15 -0.29 -1.17
N PHE A 140 5.04 -0.30 -0.46
CA PHE A 140 5.03 -0.20 1.01
C PHE A 140 3.83 -0.96 1.58
N SER A 141 3.97 -1.42 2.81
CA SER A 141 2.84 -1.93 3.56
C SER A 141 2.09 -0.77 4.20
N SER A 142 0.77 -0.83 4.21
CA SER A 142 -0.08 0.13 4.89
C SER A 142 -0.98 -0.59 5.90
N ARG A 143 -1.33 0.11 6.97
CA ARG A 143 -2.36 -0.32 7.90
C ARG A 143 -3.28 0.84 8.22
N PHE A 144 -4.51 0.50 8.60
CA PHE A 144 -5.52 1.44 9.04
C PHE A 144 -5.93 1.09 10.46
N VAL A 145 -5.76 2.01 11.39
CA VAL A 145 -6.04 1.81 12.82
C VAL A 145 -6.92 2.94 13.34
N GLY A 146 -7.96 2.61 14.08
CA GLY A 146 -8.86 3.61 14.66
C GLY A 146 -9.60 4.44 13.62
N SER A 147 -9.39 5.76 13.63
CA SER A 147 -10.03 6.73 12.71
C SER A 147 -9.30 6.90 11.37
N GLN A 148 -8.31 6.08 11.07
CA GLN A 148 -7.55 6.17 9.81
C GLN A 148 -8.40 5.78 8.61
N PHE A 149 -8.21 6.46 7.48
CA PHE A 149 -8.97 6.22 6.27
C PHE A 149 -8.24 6.69 5.00
N LEU A 150 -8.75 6.24 3.87
CA LEU A 150 -8.48 6.74 2.54
C LEU A 150 -9.83 7.12 1.93
N SER A 151 -10.03 8.39 1.59
CA SER A 151 -11.29 8.80 0.98
C SER A 151 -11.41 8.30 -0.47
N PRO A 152 -12.62 8.05 -0.96
CA PRO A 152 -12.84 7.79 -2.38
C PRO A 152 -12.38 8.99 -3.23
N HIS A 153 -11.91 8.73 -4.43
CA HIS A 153 -11.46 9.73 -5.42
C HIS A 153 -11.94 9.39 -6.83
#